data_d20e6fca983fc5f66f23bbc0a5a957b3
#
_entry.id   d20e6fca983fc5f66f23bbc0a5a957b3
#
_cell.length_a   1.000
_cell.length_b   1.000
_cell.length_c   1.000
_cell.angle_alpha   90.00
_cell.angle_beta   90.00
_cell.angle_gamma   90.00
#
_symmetry.space_group_name_H-M   'P 1'
#
loop_
_entity.id
_entity.type
_entity.pdbx_description
1 polymer ?
#
loop_
_entity_poly.entity_id
_entity_poly.type
_entity_poly.pdbx_seq_one_letter_code
_entity_poly.pdbx_strand_id
1 'polypeptide(L)'
;MAALRKRLSDFWRLWRGRLIALLDLAALACALAGSWLYYSPKIASGAQLVSSTAFSAVKLFLFSPGAGLADPVPLAYAIAMWLCPLCTAVAVFRLLESTLRHALGGLSRFFRPYILVCGQGSDCLTLVGSLRHGGGFFRRKVILVTQSPLPVELRLPLERGGVTVFAMPLENGTAAERTVCLRRLHLERADGAVLFHPEVSLNFSILKSVEQHLEKYPRRCGALPCALYTGDGSMQPLISRYRQEHQGAGGSPLDLKCFSTAALAARDLFLRRGLGADSLAQLDGSAQPHKQTGSLKPSRLLIAGLGACGEAVLLQAAALSPTAPGALLDVTVLDQDAERKLHRIKAKYPQLHRFVTLQAVQMDVLSDELPRALHGGGFTYAAVCFRDPSLALRTAEALEGDFPIGVRLDGSDALARCLDESGGPFQRAFPFGERRSLLTQELVLGTRLDEAAMAFHAGYCAQEQRLFHPETPPVPWDALDSLKKDSTRAQAAYCQSYLIPLRDKLLSRGELEICRNALSDCKDDAGMLRTLLSAHPAIALLARLEHERWCGFLYAHGYQGRDGNTRNDLFHPCLVDWEALLRDDETCKTVCYDLIPILLMDP
;
A
#
# COMPACT_ATOMS: atom_id res chain seq x y z
N MET A 1 -4.48 26.88 3.40
CA MET A 1 -5.56 26.52 4.35
C MET A 1 -5.19 25.32 5.22
N ALA A 2 -4.59 24.24 4.70
CA ALA A 2 -4.19 23.05 5.49
C ALA A 2 -3.13 23.35 6.57
N ALA A 3 -2.12 24.16 6.27
CA ALA A 3 -1.06 24.55 7.22
C ALA A 3 -1.60 25.40 8.38
N LEU A 4 -2.56 26.30 8.12
CA LEU A 4 -3.20 27.12 9.15
C LEU A 4 -4.06 26.27 10.10
N ARG A 5 -4.80 25.26 9.55
CA ARG A 5 -5.57 24.30 10.33
C ARG A 5 -4.69 23.41 11.22
N LYS A 6 -3.53 22.98 10.72
CA LYS A 6 -2.57 22.19 11.50
C LYS A 6 -2.01 23.01 12.65
N ARG A 7 -1.57 24.26 12.41
CA ARG A 7 -1.11 25.18 13.46
C ARG A 7 -2.17 25.46 14.51
N LEU A 8 -3.44 25.67 14.12
CA LEU A 8 -4.56 25.84 15.05
C LEU A 8 -4.84 24.59 15.87
N SER A 9 -4.76 23.39 15.26
CA SER A 9 -4.97 22.13 16.00
C SER A 9 -3.84 21.85 16.99
N ASP A 10 -2.61 22.16 16.64
CA ASP A 10 -1.44 21.97 17.49
C ASP A 10 -1.41 23.02 18.62
N PHE A 11 -1.80 24.26 18.34
CA PHE A 11 -2.03 25.30 19.33
C PHE A 11 -3.11 24.87 20.34
N TRP A 12 -4.28 24.39 19.87
CA TRP A 12 -5.35 23.87 20.75
C TRP A 12 -4.89 22.71 21.63
N ARG A 13 -4.08 21.77 21.12
CA ARG A 13 -3.55 20.67 21.92
C ARG A 13 -2.62 21.12 23.04
N LEU A 14 -1.74 22.07 22.77
CA LEU A 14 -0.78 22.61 23.74
C LEU A 14 -1.45 23.47 24.80
N TRP A 15 -2.44 24.29 24.42
CA TRP A 15 -3.06 25.27 25.30
C TRP A 15 -4.32 24.78 26.03
N ARG A 16 -4.97 23.75 25.53
CA ARG A 16 -6.21 23.21 26.12
C ARG A 16 -6.08 22.87 27.61
N GLY A 17 -4.98 22.24 28.03
CA GLY A 17 -4.71 21.94 29.44
C GLY A 17 -4.51 23.19 30.28
N ARG A 18 -3.76 24.15 29.77
CA ARG A 18 -3.49 25.44 30.44
C ARG A 18 -4.74 26.31 30.54
N LEU A 19 -5.53 26.39 29.50
CA LEU A 19 -6.79 27.14 29.49
C LEU A 19 -7.79 26.62 30.53
N ILE A 20 -7.89 25.31 30.69
CA ILE A 20 -8.79 24.72 31.67
C ILE A 20 -8.27 24.95 33.10
N ALA A 21 -6.97 24.80 33.34
CA ALA A 21 -6.39 25.13 34.63
C ALA A 21 -6.58 26.63 35.00
N LEU A 22 -6.49 27.53 34.03
CA LEU A 22 -6.80 28.93 34.21
C LEU A 22 -8.28 29.18 34.53
N LEU A 23 -9.19 28.49 33.88
CA LEU A 23 -10.62 28.53 34.16
C LEU A 23 -10.95 27.99 35.56
N ASP A 24 -10.35 26.90 35.97
CA ASP A 24 -10.52 26.32 37.29
C ASP A 24 -10.01 27.26 38.39
N LEU A 25 -8.82 27.90 38.16
CA LEU A 25 -8.28 28.92 39.05
C LEU A 25 -9.17 30.16 39.12
N ALA A 26 -9.69 30.64 38.00
CA ALA A 26 -10.60 31.78 37.95
C ALA A 26 -11.94 31.42 38.68
N ALA A 27 -12.46 30.22 38.49
CA ALA A 27 -13.64 29.77 39.19
C ALA A 27 -13.45 29.75 40.72
N LEU A 28 -12.30 29.24 41.19
CA LEU A 28 -11.95 29.21 42.61
C LEU A 28 -11.79 30.61 43.17
N ALA A 29 -11.10 31.51 42.44
CA ALA A 29 -10.93 32.90 42.87
C ALA A 29 -12.27 33.64 42.94
N CYS A 30 -13.15 33.46 41.95
CA CYS A 30 -14.50 34.04 42.00
C CYS A 30 -15.35 33.47 43.14
N ALA A 31 -15.26 32.15 43.39
CA ALA A 31 -15.96 31.50 44.47
C ALA A 31 -15.52 32.04 45.85
N LEU A 32 -14.24 32.16 46.11
CA LEU A 32 -13.72 32.67 47.38
C LEU A 32 -14.02 34.18 47.53
N ALA A 33 -13.69 35.01 46.54
CA ALA A 33 -13.96 36.43 46.59
C ALA A 33 -15.46 36.74 46.71
N GLY A 34 -16.26 36.06 45.88
CA GLY A 34 -17.71 36.24 45.89
C GLY A 34 -18.36 35.82 47.21
N SER A 35 -17.95 34.68 47.78
CA SER A 35 -18.41 34.22 49.09
C SER A 35 -17.96 35.14 50.20
N TRP A 36 -16.73 35.64 50.16
CA TRP A 36 -16.24 36.63 51.13
C TRP A 36 -17.07 37.90 51.09
N LEU A 37 -17.31 38.50 49.95
CA LEU A 37 -18.12 39.70 49.78
C LEU A 37 -19.56 39.52 50.19
N TYR A 38 -20.11 38.29 50.00
CA TYR A 38 -21.50 37.99 50.41
C TYR A 38 -21.66 37.82 51.90
N TYR A 39 -20.67 37.22 52.61
CA TYR A 39 -20.77 36.94 54.03
C TYR A 39 -20.14 38.04 54.92
N SER A 40 -19.23 38.84 54.44
CA SER A 40 -18.56 39.90 55.21
C SER A 40 -19.53 40.91 55.89
N PRO A 41 -20.65 41.33 55.24
CA PRO A 41 -21.63 42.21 55.94
C PRO A 41 -22.54 41.46 56.91
N LYS A 42 -22.56 40.13 56.91
CA LYS A 42 -23.50 39.29 57.67
C LYS A 42 -22.86 38.62 58.88
N ILE A 43 -21.54 38.54 58.95
CA ILE A 43 -20.80 37.80 59.97
C ILE A 43 -19.72 38.71 60.60
N ALA A 44 -19.85 39.00 61.91
CA ALA A 44 -18.90 39.86 62.60
C ALA A 44 -17.63 39.13 63.08
N SER A 45 -17.67 37.80 63.28
CA SER A 45 -16.52 37.01 63.74
C SER A 45 -15.61 36.61 62.56
N GLY A 46 -14.33 36.99 62.63
CA GLY A 46 -13.36 36.71 61.58
C GLY A 46 -13.17 35.19 61.31
N ALA A 47 -13.14 34.36 62.36
CA ALA A 47 -12.99 32.91 62.19
C ALA A 47 -14.22 32.28 61.53
N GLN A 48 -15.44 32.71 61.90
CA GLN A 48 -16.67 32.27 61.28
C GLN A 48 -16.79 32.74 59.81
N LEU A 49 -16.32 33.94 59.50
CA LEU A 49 -16.31 34.46 58.16
C LEU A 49 -15.41 33.65 57.22
N VAL A 50 -14.20 33.29 57.67
CA VAL A 50 -13.28 32.45 56.91
C VAL A 50 -13.89 31.05 56.67
N SER A 51 -14.44 30.43 57.70
CA SER A 51 -15.06 29.13 57.65
C SER A 51 -16.29 29.12 56.70
N SER A 52 -17.16 30.14 56.81
CA SER A 52 -18.36 30.26 55.98
C SER A 52 -18.01 30.53 54.51
N THR A 53 -16.98 31.33 54.26
CA THR A 53 -16.46 31.60 52.91
C THR A 53 -15.92 30.32 52.24
N ALA A 54 -15.06 29.61 52.95
CA ALA A 54 -14.49 28.37 52.43
C ALA A 54 -15.59 27.30 52.17
N PHE A 55 -16.51 27.12 53.10
CA PHE A 55 -17.61 26.19 52.94
C PHE A 55 -18.56 26.55 51.81
N SER A 56 -18.89 27.85 51.66
CA SER A 56 -19.70 28.33 50.53
C SER A 56 -19.01 28.13 49.19
N ALA A 57 -17.69 28.40 49.12
CA ALA A 57 -16.92 28.17 47.89
C ALA A 57 -16.97 26.69 47.47
N VAL A 58 -16.80 25.73 48.40
CA VAL A 58 -16.95 24.29 48.14
C VAL A 58 -18.36 23.95 47.67
N LYS A 59 -19.39 24.51 48.31
CA LYS A 59 -20.79 24.29 47.94
C LYS A 59 -21.09 24.73 46.51
N LEU A 60 -20.49 25.80 46.02
CA LEU A 60 -20.67 26.27 44.64
C LEU A 60 -20.18 25.22 43.62
N PHE A 61 -19.09 24.52 43.90
CA PHE A 61 -18.64 23.40 43.03
C PHE A 61 -19.57 22.17 43.12
N LEU A 62 -20.33 22.03 44.24
CA LEU A 62 -21.28 20.91 44.43
C LEU A 62 -22.72 21.26 44.04
N PHE A 63 -22.92 22.29 43.20
CA PHE A 63 -24.25 22.75 42.73
C PHE A 63 -25.22 23.18 43.85
N SER A 64 -24.71 23.58 44.99
CA SER A 64 -25.53 23.97 46.14
C SER A 64 -25.16 25.39 46.62
N PRO A 65 -25.59 26.44 45.91
CA PRO A 65 -25.31 27.81 46.38
C PRO A 65 -25.94 28.10 47.71
N GLY A 66 -25.24 28.83 48.57
CA GLY A 66 -25.75 29.26 49.87
C GLY A 66 -26.71 30.43 49.81
N ALA A 67 -26.78 31.13 48.67
CA ALA A 67 -27.68 32.26 48.42
C ALA A 67 -28.86 31.81 47.55
N GLY A 68 -30.07 32.27 47.82
CA GLY A 68 -31.23 32.06 46.95
C GLY A 68 -31.10 32.80 45.62
N LEU A 69 -31.79 32.34 44.58
CA LEU A 69 -31.80 32.97 43.25
C LEU A 69 -32.31 34.45 43.25
N ALA A 70 -33.12 34.80 44.25
CA ALA A 70 -33.66 36.15 44.43
C ALA A 70 -32.85 37.03 45.34
N ASP A 71 -31.81 36.49 46.01
CA ASP A 71 -30.98 37.27 46.92
C ASP A 71 -30.06 38.26 46.17
N PRO A 72 -29.85 39.48 46.68
CA PRO A 72 -28.85 40.36 46.10
C PRO A 72 -27.45 39.80 46.38
N VAL A 73 -26.77 39.30 45.35
CA VAL A 73 -25.44 38.73 45.43
C VAL A 73 -24.40 39.56 44.73
N PRO A 74 -23.16 39.64 45.26
CA PRO A 74 -22.05 40.27 44.54
C PRO A 74 -21.79 39.65 43.19
N LEU A 75 -21.35 40.46 42.20
CA LEU A 75 -21.11 39.98 40.83
C LEU A 75 -20.16 38.76 40.78
N ALA A 76 -19.11 38.77 41.60
CA ALA A 76 -18.17 37.64 41.70
C ALA A 76 -18.86 36.34 42.14
N TYR A 77 -19.82 36.42 43.07
CA TYR A 77 -20.60 35.29 43.55
C TYR A 77 -21.56 34.78 42.44
N ALA A 78 -22.21 35.70 41.74
CA ALA A 78 -23.10 35.36 40.61
C ALA A 78 -22.34 34.65 39.48
N ILE A 79 -21.11 35.11 39.13
CA ILE A 79 -20.24 34.45 38.18
C ILE A 79 -19.87 33.04 38.67
N ALA A 80 -19.47 32.90 39.92
CA ALA A 80 -19.08 31.62 40.50
C ALA A 80 -20.22 30.61 40.55
N MET A 81 -21.49 31.02 40.73
CA MET A 81 -22.66 30.16 40.68
C MET A 81 -22.83 29.37 39.39
N TRP A 82 -22.33 29.92 38.28
CA TRP A 82 -22.36 29.24 36.96
C TRP A 82 -21.05 28.60 36.59
N LEU A 83 -19.93 29.26 36.91
CA LEU A 83 -18.60 28.83 36.48
C LEU A 83 -18.14 27.59 37.26
N CYS A 84 -18.36 27.53 38.59
CA CYS A 84 -17.93 26.37 39.40
C CYS A 84 -18.65 25.08 39.03
N PRO A 85 -19.99 25.04 38.84
CA PRO A 85 -20.68 23.85 38.34
C PRO A 85 -20.19 23.41 36.97
N LEU A 86 -19.93 24.36 36.08
CA LEU A 86 -19.40 24.06 34.74
C LEU A 86 -18.00 23.40 34.83
N CYS A 87 -17.10 23.91 35.66
CA CYS A 87 -15.78 23.31 35.90
C CYS A 87 -15.91 21.89 36.45
N THR A 88 -16.82 21.67 37.44
CA THR A 88 -17.10 20.34 37.99
C THR A 88 -17.65 19.40 36.92
N ALA A 89 -18.60 19.83 36.10
CA ALA A 89 -19.17 19.03 35.04
C ALA A 89 -18.09 18.63 34.00
N VAL A 90 -17.20 19.57 33.62
CA VAL A 90 -16.06 19.30 32.72
C VAL A 90 -15.09 18.30 33.35
N ALA A 91 -14.80 18.42 34.67
CA ALA A 91 -13.92 17.48 35.37
C ALA A 91 -14.51 16.07 35.44
N VAL A 92 -15.79 15.93 35.78
CA VAL A 92 -16.52 14.66 35.79
C VAL A 92 -16.59 14.07 34.39
N PHE A 93 -16.91 14.87 33.39
CA PHE A 93 -16.94 14.38 32.00
C PHE A 93 -15.57 13.85 31.57
N ARG A 94 -14.46 14.48 31.98
CA ARG A 94 -13.10 14.00 31.69
C ARG A 94 -12.76 12.68 32.38
N LEU A 95 -13.17 12.52 33.65
CA LEU A 95 -12.98 11.26 34.38
C LEU A 95 -13.78 10.12 33.75
N LEU A 96 -14.97 10.42 33.29
CA LEU A 96 -15.84 9.44 32.60
C LEU A 96 -15.50 9.27 31.12
N GLU A 97 -14.69 10.16 30.54
CA GLU A 97 -14.38 10.17 29.09
C GLU A 97 -13.84 8.83 28.58
N SER A 98 -12.96 8.16 29.35
CA SER A 98 -12.44 6.85 28.95
C SER A 98 -13.52 5.75 28.97
N THR A 99 -14.34 5.75 30.01
CA THR A 99 -15.45 4.78 30.17
C THR A 99 -16.58 5.04 29.16
N LEU A 100 -16.93 6.32 28.96
CA LEU A 100 -17.91 6.74 27.97
C LEU A 100 -17.40 6.49 26.53
N ARG A 101 -16.11 6.68 26.24
CA ARG A 101 -15.54 6.33 24.92
C ARG A 101 -15.67 4.85 24.62
N HIS A 102 -15.47 3.97 25.60
CA HIS A 102 -15.67 2.53 25.41
C HIS A 102 -17.14 2.19 25.19
N ALA A 103 -18.05 2.78 25.96
CA ALA A 103 -19.48 2.55 25.82
C ALA A 103 -20.06 3.17 24.53
N LEU A 104 -19.77 4.43 24.26
CA LEU A 104 -20.18 5.13 23.04
C LEU A 104 -19.43 4.61 21.79
N GLY A 105 -18.18 4.13 21.96
CA GLY A 105 -17.43 3.41 20.93
C GLY A 105 -18.15 2.13 20.50
N GLY A 106 -18.83 1.46 21.42
CA GLY A 106 -19.75 0.35 21.14
C GLY A 106 -20.93 0.79 20.28
N LEU A 107 -21.63 1.84 20.69
CA LEU A 107 -22.80 2.37 19.97
C LEU A 107 -22.43 2.94 18.59
N SER A 108 -21.31 3.63 18.46
CA SER A 108 -20.88 4.22 17.19
C SER A 108 -20.56 3.19 16.09
N ARG A 109 -20.35 1.92 16.45
CA ARG A 109 -20.20 0.80 15.50
C ARG A 109 -21.45 0.55 14.68
N PHE A 110 -22.62 0.85 15.26
CA PHE A 110 -23.90 0.70 14.54
C PHE A 110 -24.12 1.79 13.49
N PHE A 111 -23.43 2.93 13.59
CA PHE A 111 -23.75 4.12 12.79
C PHE A 111 -22.63 4.54 11.82
N ARG A 112 -21.39 4.04 11.95
CA ARG A 112 -20.27 4.43 11.08
C ARG A 112 -19.51 3.22 10.60
N PRO A 113 -19.20 3.15 9.30
CA PRO A 113 -18.32 2.13 8.74
C PRO A 113 -16.91 2.24 9.32
N TYR A 114 -16.17 1.14 9.33
CA TYR A 114 -14.86 1.05 9.96
C TYR A 114 -13.94 0.10 9.19
N ILE A 115 -12.64 0.23 9.40
CA ILE A 115 -11.64 -0.73 8.91
C ILE A 115 -11.28 -1.66 10.07
N LEU A 116 -11.41 -2.97 9.85
CA LEU A 116 -10.96 -4.01 10.77
C LEU A 116 -9.49 -4.32 10.49
N VAL A 117 -8.66 -4.33 11.53
CA VAL A 117 -7.27 -4.81 11.46
C VAL A 117 -7.13 -5.94 12.48
N CYS A 118 -6.82 -7.14 12.00
CA CYS A 118 -6.50 -8.30 12.84
C CYS A 118 -5.01 -8.53 12.77
N GLY A 119 -4.27 -8.28 13.87
CA GLY A 119 -2.84 -8.46 13.84
C GLY A 119 -2.12 -7.90 15.06
N GLN A 120 -0.79 -8.06 15.05
CA GLN A 120 0.10 -7.56 16.10
C GLN A 120 1.49 -7.25 15.54
N GLY A 121 2.32 -6.62 16.37
CA GLY A 121 3.70 -6.24 15.99
C GLY A 121 3.82 -4.79 15.53
N SER A 122 5.06 -4.33 15.39
CA SER A 122 5.39 -2.93 15.07
C SER A 122 4.85 -2.48 13.72
N ASP A 123 4.87 -3.37 12.73
CA ASP A 123 4.41 -3.07 11.37
C ASP A 123 2.89 -2.92 11.33
N CYS A 124 2.16 -3.80 12.04
CA CYS A 124 0.72 -3.68 12.20
C CYS A 124 0.33 -2.36 12.89
N LEU A 125 1.04 -1.97 13.95
CA LEU A 125 0.81 -0.70 14.64
C LEU A 125 1.13 0.52 13.76
N THR A 126 2.16 0.44 12.92
CA THR A 126 2.50 1.47 11.94
C THR A 126 1.37 1.64 10.91
N LEU A 127 0.86 0.53 10.38
CA LEU A 127 -0.29 0.54 9.48
C LEU A 127 -1.54 1.14 10.13
N VAL A 128 -1.88 0.72 11.35
CA VAL A 128 -3.01 1.28 12.12
C VAL A 128 -2.86 2.79 12.30
N GLY A 129 -1.63 3.26 12.55
CA GLY A 129 -1.30 4.68 12.63
C GLY A 129 -1.59 5.42 11.31
N SER A 130 -1.21 4.85 10.16
CA SER A 130 -1.43 5.44 8.83
C SER A 130 -2.91 5.43 8.43
N LEU A 131 -3.64 4.34 8.68
CA LEU A 131 -5.07 4.22 8.39
C LEU A 131 -5.92 5.33 9.06
N ARG A 132 -5.44 5.89 10.17
CA ARG A 132 -6.09 7.01 10.86
C ARG A 132 -5.95 8.35 10.14
N HIS A 133 -4.82 8.56 9.45
CA HIS A 133 -4.46 9.83 8.84
C HIS A 133 -4.93 9.93 7.37
N GLY A 134 -5.21 8.80 6.74
CA GLY A 134 -5.71 8.71 5.38
C GLY A 134 -7.20 9.03 5.29
N GLY A 135 -7.57 10.24 4.90
CA GLY A 135 -8.92 10.57 4.49
C GLY A 135 -9.53 11.78 5.18
N GLY A 136 -10.01 12.69 4.40
CA GLY A 136 -10.86 13.85 4.56
C GLY A 136 -11.30 14.35 5.95
N PHE A 137 -12.35 15.16 5.96
CA PHE A 137 -12.87 15.84 7.16
C PHE A 137 -13.33 14.88 8.28
N PHE A 138 -13.71 13.65 7.94
CA PHE A 138 -14.14 12.62 8.90
C PHE A 138 -13.06 11.53 9.02
N ARG A 139 -12.41 11.44 10.19
CA ARG A 139 -11.48 10.36 10.51
C ARG A 139 -12.19 9.02 10.39
N ARG A 140 -11.64 8.10 9.62
CA ARG A 140 -12.14 6.72 9.56
C ARG A 140 -11.93 6.04 10.91
N LYS A 141 -12.89 5.24 11.31
CA LYS A 141 -12.79 4.43 12.51
C LYS A 141 -11.95 3.19 12.20
N VAL A 142 -10.97 2.91 13.04
CA VAL A 142 -10.16 1.70 12.97
C VAL A 142 -10.42 0.84 14.19
N ILE A 143 -10.69 -0.44 13.98
CA ILE A 143 -10.80 -1.44 15.04
C ILE A 143 -9.60 -2.37 14.90
N LEU A 144 -8.75 -2.38 15.93
CA LEU A 144 -7.62 -3.29 16.04
C LEU A 144 -7.98 -4.46 16.94
N VAL A 145 -7.87 -5.66 16.38
CA VAL A 145 -8.03 -6.91 17.13
C VAL A 145 -6.66 -7.54 17.30
N THR A 146 -6.26 -7.74 18.54
CA THR A 146 -5.00 -8.39 18.92
C THR A 146 -5.29 -9.67 19.69
N GLN A 147 -4.38 -10.61 19.67
CA GLN A 147 -4.51 -11.86 20.39
C GLN A 147 -4.45 -11.68 21.90
N SER A 148 -3.48 -10.91 22.36
CA SER A 148 -3.27 -10.57 23.76
C SER A 148 -3.50 -9.08 24.00
N PRO A 149 -3.84 -8.68 25.23
CA PRO A 149 -3.93 -7.27 25.58
C PRO A 149 -2.62 -6.54 25.28
N LEU A 150 -2.70 -5.43 24.55
CA LEU A 150 -1.54 -4.58 24.32
C LEU A 150 -1.06 -3.93 25.64
N PRO A 151 0.25 -3.77 25.83
CA PRO A 151 0.80 -2.97 26.92
C PRO A 151 0.15 -1.58 26.95
N VAL A 152 -0.07 -1.05 28.14
CA VAL A 152 -0.75 0.24 28.34
C VAL A 152 -0.07 1.37 27.58
N GLU A 153 1.25 1.33 27.48
CA GLU A 153 2.09 2.30 26.77
C GLU A 153 1.78 2.37 25.26
N LEU A 154 1.48 1.24 24.64
CA LEU A 154 1.10 1.15 23.22
C LEU A 154 -0.41 1.37 23.02
N ARG A 155 -1.23 0.89 23.95
CA ARG A 155 -2.69 0.96 23.86
C ARG A 155 -3.21 2.39 24.00
N LEU A 156 -2.77 3.14 25.03
CA LEU A 156 -3.27 4.48 25.32
C LEU A 156 -3.10 5.48 24.16
N PRO A 157 -1.94 5.55 23.47
CA PRO A 157 -1.78 6.43 22.31
C PRO A 157 -2.74 6.08 21.16
N LEU A 158 -2.99 4.78 20.93
CA LEU A 158 -3.92 4.30 19.91
C LEU A 158 -5.36 4.72 20.24
N GLU A 159 -5.81 4.46 21.47
CA GLU A 159 -7.16 4.79 21.92
C GLU A 159 -7.39 6.31 21.96
N ARG A 160 -6.43 7.09 22.47
CA ARG A 160 -6.46 8.56 22.39
C ARG A 160 -6.54 9.04 20.94
N GLY A 161 -5.99 8.27 20.04
CA GLY A 161 -6.06 8.51 18.63
C GLY A 161 -7.38 8.11 17.96
N GLY A 162 -8.31 7.46 18.67
CA GLY A 162 -9.60 7.03 18.13
C GLY A 162 -9.60 5.61 17.53
N VAL A 163 -8.54 4.82 17.75
CA VAL A 163 -8.52 3.39 17.45
C VAL A 163 -9.22 2.65 18.58
N THR A 164 -10.10 1.72 18.25
CA THR A 164 -10.70 0.84 19.26
C THR A 164 -9.90 -0.46 19.28
N VAL A 165 -9.34 -0.81 20.43
CA VAL A 165 -8.51 -2.02 20.59
C VAL A 165 -9.30 -3.10 21.33
N PHE A 166 -9.34 -4.30 20.75
CA PHE A 166 -9.90 -5.49 21.37
C PHE A 166 -8.86 -6.59 21.47
N ALA A 167 -8.76 -7.22 22.62
CA ALA A 167 -8.05 -8.48 22.77
C ALA A 167 -9.03 -9.63 22.57
N MET A 168 -8.79 -10.46 21.56
CA MET A 168 -9.60 -11.63 21.24
C MET A 168 -8.68 -12.82 20.93
N PRO A 169 -9.02 -14.04 21.38
CA PRO A 169 -8.20 -15.23 21.13
C PRO A 169 -8.31 -15.66 19.65
N LEU A 170 -7.53 -15.03 18.79
CA LEU A 170 -7.53 -15.34 17.35
C LEU A 170 -6.70 -16.59 17.02
N GLU A 171 -5.57 -16.82 17.71
CA GLU A 171 -4.66 -17.93 17.44
C GLU A 171 -5.17 -19.26 17.97
N ASN A 172 -5.49 -19.29 19.26
CA ASN A 172 -5.88 -20.51 19.98
C ASN A 172 -7.40 -20.75 19.97
N GLY A 173 -8.16 -19.83 19.38
CA GLY A 173 -9.61 -19.94 19.31
C GLY A 173 -10.07 -20.96 18.25
N THR A 174 -11.14 -21.67 18.55
CA THR A 174 -11.85 -22.49 17.57
C THR A 174 -12.48 -21.62 16.49
N ALA A 175 -12.83 -22.20 15.33
CA ALA A 175 -13.55 -21.50 14.27
C ALA A 175 -14.87 -20.88 14.80
N ALA A 176 -15.55 -21.58 15.73
CA ALA A 176 -16.77 -21.10 16.36
C ALA A 176 -16.52 -19.82 17.21
N GLU A 177 -15.46 -19.79 18.01
CA GLU A 177 -15.10 -18.61 18.83
C GLU A 177 -14.74 -17.42 17.95
N ARG A 178 -13.97 -17.64 16.87
CA ARG A 178 -13.66 -16.59 15.88
C ARG A 178 -14.93 -16.03 15.25
N THR A 179 -15.88 -16.89 14.87
CA THR A 179 -17.17 -16.47 14.30
C THR A 179 -17.97 -15.63 15.29
N VAL A 180 -18.00 -16.00 16.59
CA VAL A 180 -18.66 -15.19 17.64
C VAL A 180 -17.99 -13.82 17.78
N CYS A 181 -16.65 -13.75 17.72
CA CYS A 181 -15.92 -12.49 17.76
C CYS A 181 -16.27 -11.61 16.55
N LEU A 182 -16.26 -12.16 15.32
CA LEU A 182 -16.59 -11.42 14.10
C LEU A 182 -18.05 -10.91 14.11
N ARG A 183 -18.98 -11.70 14.67
CA ARG A 183 -20.37 -11.28 14.85
C ARG A 183 -20.49 -10.10 15.82
N ARG A 184 -19.74 -10.11 16.93
CA ARG A 184 -19.72 -8.98 17.90
C ARG A 184 -19.15 -7.71 17.28
N LEU A 185 -18.29 -7.82 16.29
CA LEU A 185 -17.71 -6.70 15.55
C LEU A 185 -18.64 -6.17 14.46
N HIS A 186 -19.71 -6.88 14.10
CA HIS A 186 -20.57 -6.56 12.94
C HIS A 186 -19.77 -6.41 11.65
N LEU A 187 -19.01 -7.47 11.31
CA LEU A 187 -18.09 -7.47 10.16
C LEU A 187 -18.76 -7.12 8.83
N GLU A 188 -20.04 -7.45 8.67
CA GLU A 188 -20.86 -7.11 7.50
C GLU A 188 -20.96 -5.61 7.22
N ARG A 189 -20.57 -4.76 8.20
CA ARG A 189 -20.56 -3.28 8.10
C ARG A 189 -19.17 -2.68 7.95
N ALA A 190 -18.13 -3.51 7.93
CA ALA A 190 -16.76 -3.03 7.73
C ALA A 190 -16.56 -2.50 6.31
N ASP A 191 -15.82 -1.41 6.14
CA ASP A 191 -15.39 -0.89 4.83
C ASP A 191 -14.23 -1.71 4.25
N GLY A 192 -13.48 -2.38 5.10
CA GLY A 192 -12.36 -3.22 4.73
C GLY A 192 -11.83 -4.01 5.92
N ALA A 193 -11.09 -5.07 5.64
CA ALA A 193 -10.39 -5.89 6.61
C ALA A 193 -8.91 -6.02 6.24
N VAL A 194 -8.03 -5.97 7.23
CA VAL A 194 -6.60 -6.22 7.07
C VAL A 194 -6.19 -7.32 8.04
N LEU A 195 -5.68 -8.42 7.51
CA LEU A 195 -5.18 -9.54 8.28
C LEU A 195 -3.65 -9.46 8.29
N PHE A 196 -3.08 -8.97 9.38
CA PHE A 196 -1.67 -8.59 9.49
C PHE A 196 -1.01 -9.18 10.73
N HIS A 197 -1.08 -10.48 10.87
CA HIS A 197 -0.34 -11.20 11.90
C HIS A 197 1.02 -11.66 11.34
N PRO A 198 2.11 -11.62 12.13
CA PRO A 198 3.42 -12.11 11.70
C PRO A 198 3.40 -13.58 11.27
N GLU A 199 2.58 -14.39 11.93
CA GLU A 199 2.35 -15.79 11.55
C GLU A 199 1.33 -15.87 10.42
N VAL A 200 1.79 -16.23 9.24
CA VAL A 200 0.98 -16.21 8.00
C VAL A 200 -0.13 -17.25 8.02
N SER A 201 0.10 -18.43 8.62
CA SER A 201 -0.90 -19.48 8.78
C SER A 201 -2.14 -18.99 9.53
N LEU A 202 -1.95 -18.13 10.53
CA LEU A 202 -3.03 -17.54 11.30
C LEU A 202 -3.86 -16.57 10.45
N ASN A 203 -3.21 -15.73 9.64
CA ASN A 203 -3.91 -14.83 8.72
C ASN A 203 -4.87 -15.62 7.80
N PHE A 204 -4.40 -16.76 7.29
CA PHE A 204 -5.21 -17.61 6.43
C PHE A 204 -6.37 -18.28 7.19
N SER A 205 -6.15 -18.69 8.43
CA SER A 205 -7.19 -19.24 9.29
C SER A 205 -8.29 -18.21 9.63
N ILE A 206 -7.87 -16.96 9.88
CA ILE A 206 -8.80 -15.84 10.10
C ILE A 206 -9.56 -15.53 8.81
N LEU A 207 -8.88 -15.54 7.65
CA LEU A 207 -9.51 -15.31 6.34
C LEU A 207 -10.68 -16.26 6.11
N LYS A 208 -10.49 -17.57 6.33
CA LYS A 208 -11.57 -18.56 6.23
C LYS A 208 -12.74 -18.27 7.17
N SER A 209 -12.45 -17.82 8.38
CA SER A 209 -13.50 -17.46 9.36
C SER A 209 -14.26 -16.20 8.94
N VAL A 210 -13.58 -15.23 8.34
CA VAL A 210 -14.17 -14.01 7.75
C VAL A 210 -15.10 -14.36 6.60
N GLU A 211 -14.66 -15.23 5.71
CA GLU A 211 -15.44 -15.72 4.55
C GLU A 211 -16.72 -16.44 5.01
N GLN A 212 -16.59 -17.46 5.87
CA GLN A 212 -17.74 -18.19 6.43
C GLN A 212 -18.73 -17.28 7.15
N HIS A 213 -18.21 -16.23 7.83
CA HIS A 213 -19.08 -15.24 8.47
C HIS A 213 -19.88 -14.45 7.42
N LEU A 214 -19.26 -14.00 6.35
CA LEU A 214 -19.90 -13.18 5.30
C LEU A 214 -20.84 -14.02 4.42
N GLU A 215 -20.59 -15.29 4.21
CA GLU A 215 -21.53 -16.20 3.59
C GLU A 215 -22.83 -16.34 4.40
N LYS A 216 -22.70 -16.43 5.72
CA LYS A 216 -23.84 -16.50 6.65
C LYS A 216 -24.55 -15.17 6.85
N TYR A 217 -23.80 -14.05 6.82
CA TYR A 217 -24.28 -12.69 7.04
C TYR A 217 -23.81 -11.79 5.89
N PRO A 218 -24.49 -11.85 4.73
CA PRO A 218 -24.04 -11.15 3.54
C PRO A 218 -24.08 -9.64 3.72
N ARG A 219 -23.15 -8.96 3.07
CA ARG A 219 -23.07 -7.52 3.01
C ARG A 219 -24.10 -6.93 2.07
N ARG A 220 -24.55 -5.71 2.38
CA ARG A 220 -25.42 -4.94 1.49
C ARG A 220 -24.68 -4.25 0.35
N CYS A 221 -23.36 -4.05 0.48
CA CYS A 221 -22.53 -3.25 -0.42
C CYS A 221 -21.37 -4.08 -1.00
N GLY A 222 -21.66 -5.08 -1.83
CA GLY A 222 -20.64 -5.84 -2.57
C GLY A 222 -19.64 -6.63 -1.71
N ALA A 223 -18.58 -7.15 -2.34
CA ALA A 223 -17.51 -7.89 -1.66
C ALA A 223 -16.74 -7.01 -0.66
N LEU A 224 -16.26 -7.61 0.44
CA LEU A 224 -15.44 -6.91 1.44
C LEU A 224 -13.99 -6.80 0.93
N PRO A 225 -13.43 -5.59 0.74
CA PRO A 225 -11.99 -5.44 0.50
C PRO A 225 -11.21 -6.04 1.67
N CYS A 226 -10.43 -7.08 1.39
CA CYS A 226 -9.66 -7.80 2.41
C CYS A 226 -8.19 -7.88 2.01
N ALA A 227 -7.31 -7.27 2.81
CA ALA A 227 -5.87 -7.35 2.61
C ALA A 227 -5.28 -8.45 3.51
N LEU A 228 -4.61 -9.41 2.89
CA LEU A 228 -3.96 -10.54 3.55
C LEU A 228 -2.45 -10.39 3.51
N TYR A 229 -1.81 -10.32 4.67
CA TYR A 229 -0.35 -10.34 4.77
C TYR A 229 0.17 -11.76 4.54
N THR A 230 1.10 -11.91 3.60
CA THR A 230 1.62 -13.19 3.12
C THR A 230 3.08 -13.47 3.51
N GLY A 231 3.67 -12.58 4.30
CA GLY A 231 5.05 -12.74 4.76
C GLY A 231 6.07 -12.73 3.62
N ASP A 232 6.86 -13.79 3.53
CA ASP A 232 7.94 -13.96 2.55
C ASP A 232 7.49 -14.65 1.24
N GLY A 233 6.20 -14.79 1.02
CA GLY A 233 5.66 -15.47 -0.16
C GLY A 233 5.65 -17.01 -0.08
N SER A 234 6.04 -17.62 1.05
CA SER A 234 6.01 -19.08 1.24
C SER A 234 4.61 -19.67 1.09
N MET A 235 3.56 -18.88 1.35
CA MET A 235 2.16 -19.27 1.24
C MET A 235 1.54 -19.04 -0.15
N GLN A 236 2.31 -18.54 -1.11
CA GLN A 236 1.81 -18.21 -2.45
C GLN A 236 1.10 -19.38 -3.15
N PRO A 237 1.59 -20.64 -3.11
CA PRO A 237 0.89 -21.77 -3.71
C PRO A 237 -0.49 -22.03 -3.09
N LEU A 238 -0.59 -21.92 -1.76
CA LEU A 238 -1.85 -22.10 -1.04
C LEU A 238 -2.86 -21.00 -1.38
N ILE A 239 -2.39 -19.76 -1.48
CA ILE A 239 -3.21 -18.61 -1.85
C ILE A 239 -3.69 -18.74 -3.30
N SER A 240 -2.83 -19.17 -4.22
CA SER A 240 -3.19 -19.38 -5.62
C SER A 240 -4.27 -20.47 -5.74
N ARG A 241 -4.11 -21.58 -5.02
CA ARG A 241 -5.12 -22.65 -4.96
C ARG A 241 -6.43 -22.15 -4.36
N TYR A 242 -6.38 -21.45 -3.25
CA TYR A 242 -7.57 -20.86 -2.62
C TYR A 242 -8.31 -19.92 -3.59
N ARG A 243 -7.58 -19.07 -4.34
CA ARG A 243 -8.16 -18.20 -5.35
C ARG A 243 -8.84 -18.98 -6.48
N GLN A 244 -8.21 -20.04 -6.98
CA GLN A 244 -8.77 -20.91 -8.03
C GLN A 244 -10.06 -21.60 -7.57
N GLU A 245 -10.08 -22.14 -6.35
CA GLU A 245 -11.25 -22.82 -5.78
C GLU A 245 -12.45 -21.86 -5.63
N HIS A 246 -12.21 -20.55 -5.46
CA HIS A 246 -13.25 -19.53 -5.24
C HIS A 246 -13.57 -18.67 -6.47
N GLN A 247 -12.95 -18.95 -7.63
CA GLN A 247 -13.26 -18.28 -8.91
C GLN A 247 -14.52 -18.85 -9.60
N GLY A 248 -15.15 -19.91 -9.08
CA GLY A 248 -16.35 -20.55 -9.65
C GLY A 248 -17.66 -19.91 -9.18
N ALA A 249 -18.55 -19.72 -10.12
CA ALA A 249 -20.01 -19.48 -10.05
C ALA A 249 -20.61 -19.00 -8.72
N GLY A 250 -20.48 -17.71 -8.41
CA GLY A 250 -21.24 -17.11 -7.30
C GLY A 250 -20.68 -15.82 -6.72
N GLY A 251 -19.48 -15.42 -7.10
CA GLY A 251 -18.81 -14.23 -6.56
C GLY A 251 -18.35 -14.44 -5.11
N SER A 252 -17.06 -14.37 -4.85
CA SER A 252 -16.52 -14.41 -3.49
C SER A 252 -17.08 -13.24 -2.66
N PRO A 253 -17.46 -13.46 -1.38
CA PRO A 253 -17.85 -12.37 -0.49
C PRO A 253 -16.68 -11.43 -0.16
N LEU A 254 -15.46 -11.77 -0.61
CA LEU A 254 -14.21 -11.04 -0.36
C LEU A 254 -13.55 -10.58 -1.67
N ASP A 255 -13.14 -9.30 -1.72
CA ASP A 255 -12.14 -8.82 -2.68
C ASP A 255 -10.75 -8.98 -2.02
N LEU A 256 -10.13 -10.15 -2.25
CA LEU A 256 -8.89 -10.54 -1.57
C LEU A 256 -7.67 -9.96 -2.27
N LYS A 257 -6.91 -9.15 -1.54
CA LYS A 257 -5.60 -8.61 -1.93
C LYS A 257 -4.51 -9.18 -1.04
N CYS A 258 -3.47 -9.72 -1.64
CA CYS A 258 -2.32 -10.22 -0.90
C CYS A 258 -1.22 -9.18 -0.92
N PHE A 259 -0.55 -8.97 0.21
CA PHE A 259 0.59 -8.08 0.30
C PHE A 259 1.68 -8.64 1.20
N SER A 260 2.91 -8.23 0.93
CA SER A 260 4.04 -8.40 1.84
C SER A 260 4.83 -7.09 1.89
N THR A 261 5.50 -6.82 2.99
CA THR A 261 6.35 -5.63 3.11
C THR A 261 7.48 -5.64 2.09
N ALA A 262 7.99 -6.83 1.75
CA ALA A 262 9.00 -7.02 0.71
C ALA A 262 8.47 -6.68 -0.69
N ALA A 263 7.27 -7.14 -1.05
CA ALA A 263 6.66 -6.83 -2.33
C ALA A 263 6.31 -5.35 -2.46
N LEU A 264 5.83 -4.71 -1.38
CA LEU A 264 5.59 -3.28 -1.35
C LEU A 264 6.89 -2.48 -1.51
N ALA A 265 7.98 -2.91 -0.86
CA ALA A 265 9.30 -2.28 -1.00
C ALA A 265 9.83 -2.40 -2.45
N ALA A 266 9.69 -3.56 -3.08
CA ALA A 266 10.10 -3.75 -4.47
C ALA A 266 9.30 -2.85 -5.44
N ARG A 267 8.00 -2.67 -5.20
CA ARG A 267 7.17 -1.73 -5.97
C ARG A 267 7.60 -0.28 -5.75
N ASP A 268 7.84 0.13 -4.51
CA ASP A 268 8.33 1.47 -4.17
C ASP A 268 9.65 1.78 -4.89
N LEU A 269 10.58 0.82 -4.92
CA LEU A 269 11.85 0.92 -5.64
C LEU A 269 11.65 1.34 -7.10
N PHE A 270 10.84 0.60 -7.85
CA PHE A 270 10.66 0.83 -9.28
C PHE A 270 9.65 1.95 -9.61
N LEU A 271 8.80 2.35 -8.65
CA LEU A 271 7.99 3.56 -8.78
C LEU A 271 8.83 4.84 -8.62
N ARG A 272 9.86 4.82 -7.77
CA ARG A 272 10.77 5.96 -7.60
C ARG A 272 11.68 6.13 -8.81
N ARG A 273 12.26 5.03 -9.30
CA ARG A 273 13.04 4.98 -10.55
C ARG A 273 12.73 3.70 -11.30
N GLY A 274 12.15 3.83 -12.49
CA GLY A 274 11.77 2.70 -13.34
C GLY A 274 12.98 1.92 -13.83
N LEU A 275 12.82 0.61 -13.96
CA LEU A 275 13.78 -0.24 -14.64
C LEU A 275 13.86 0.20 -16.12
N GLY A 276 15.04 0.50 -16.66
CA GLY A 276 15.22 0.96 -18.04
C GLY A 276 15.04 2.48 -18.26
N ALA A 277 14.79 3.27 -17.21
CA ALA A 277 14.67 4.72 -17.32
C ALA A 277 15.91 5.37 -17.96
N ASP A 278 17.11 4.88 -17.66
CA ASP A 278 18.35 5.39 -18.23
C ASP A 278 18.50 5.02 -19.72
N SER A 279 18.04 3.83 -20.12
CA SER A 279 17.97 3.44 -21.53
C SER A 279 17.03 4.36 -22.31
N LEU A 280 15.91 4.74 -21.72
CA LEU A 280 14.98 5.72 -22.31
C LEU A 280 15.60 7.13 -22.37
N ALA A 281 16.36 7.53 -21.36
CA ALA A 281 17.02 8.85 -21.35
C ALA A 281 18.09 8.98 -22.46
N GLN A 282 18.76 7.89 -22.81
CA GLN A 282 19.79 7.85 -23.86
C GLN A 282 19.22 7.90 -25.28
N LEU A 283 17.93 7.65 -25.47
CA LEU A 283 17.29 7.78 -26.79
C LEU A 283 17.13 9.26 -27.13
N ASP A 284 17.83 9.70 -28.17
CA ASP A 284 17.72 11.07 -28.67
C ASP A 284 16.45 11.24 -29.51
N GLY A 285 15.55 12.13 -29.10
CA GLY A 285 14.30 12.42 -29.80
C GLY A 285 14.48 13.07 -31.21
N SER A 286 15.72 13.42 -31.60
CA SER A 286 16.04 14.07 -32.88
C SER A 286 16.45 13.09 -33.98
N ALA A 287 16.80 11.83 -33.63
CA ALA A 287 17.25 10.84 -34.62
C ALA A 287 16.07 10.07 -35.25
N GLN A 288 16.24 9.59 -36.48
CA GLN A 288 15.21 8.83 -37.18
C GLN A 288 14.76 7.59 -36.38
N PRO A 289 13.46 7.39 -36.12
CA PRO A 289 12.95 6.32 -35.27
C PRO A 289 13.45 4.92 -35.64
N HIS A 290 13.58 4.64 -36.95
CA HIS A 290 14.04 3.33 -37.44
C HIS A 290 15.49 2.98 -37.09
N LYS A 291 16.34 3.95 -36.76
CA LYS A 291 17.73 3.70 -36.33
C LYS A 291 17.85 3.48 -34.83
N GLN A 292 16.84 3.87 -34.07
CA GLN A 292 16.86 3.78 -32.61
C GLN A 292 16.36 2.43 -32.07
N THR A 293 15.56 1.69 -32.83
CA THR A 293 15.05 0.36 -32.43
C THR A 293 16.17 -0.65 -32.12
N GLY A 294 17.33 -0.54 -32.78
CA GLY A 294 18.52 -1.35 -32.52
C GLY A 294 19.39 -0.85 -31.34
N SER A 295 19.05 0.30 -30.72
CA SER A 295 19.84 0.91 -29.64
C SER A 295 19.35 0.55 -28.25
N LEU A 296 18.21 -0.13 -28.12
CA LEU A 296 17.68 -0.56 -26.83
C LEU A 296 18.59 -1.59 -26.19
N LYS A 297 19.09 -1.28 -25.01
CA LYS A 297 19.94 -2.20 -24.24
C LYS A 297 19.10 -2.97 -23.22
N PRO A 298 19.35 -4.28 -23.04
CA PRO A 298 18.73 -5.02 -21.97
C PRO A 298 19.14 -4.47 -20.60
N SER A 299 18.21 -4.44 -19.67
CA SER A 299 18.52 -4.05 -18.30
C SER A 299 19.40 -5.11 -17.63
N ARG A 300 20.44 -4.64 -16.93
CA ARG A 300 21.32 -5.44 -16.09
C ARG A 300 21.19 -5.00 -14.65
N LEU A 301 20.56 -5.84 -13.84
CA LEU A 301 20.23 -5.56 -12.45
C LEU A 301 21.20 -6.24 -11.50
N LEU A 302 21.81 -5.48 -10.60
CA LEU A 302 22.53 -6.00 -9.45
C LEU A 302 21.59 -6.03 -8.24
N ILE A 303 21.44 -7.18 -7.59
CA ILE A 303 20.74 -7.34 -6.32
C ILE A 303 21.73 -7.70 -5.24
N ALA A 304 22.02 -6.78 -4.33
CA ALA A 304 22.84 -7.03 -3.15
C ALA A 304 21.94 -7.43 -1.96
N GLY A 305 22.05 -8.70 -1.56
CA GLY A 305 21.24 -9.32 -0.53
C GLY A 305 19.97 -10.01 -1.06
N LEU A 306 20.03 -11.34 -1.32
CA LEU A 306 18.91 -12.16 -1.76
C LEU A 306 18.14 -12.75 -0.56
N GLY A 307 17.59 -11.87 0.27
CA GLY A 307 16.56 -12.18 1.27
C GLY A 307 15.15 -12.00 0.69
N ALA A 308 14.12 -11.93 1.53
CA ALA A 308 12.73 -11.73 1.08
C ALA A 308 12.55 -10.45 0.22
N CYS A 309 13.28 -9.37 0.55
CA CYS A 309 13.24 -8.14 -0.24
C CYS A 309 13.92 -8.31 -1.60
N GLY A 310 15.12 -8.92 -1.64
CA GLY A 310 15.84 -9.18 -2.90
C GLY A 310 15.07 -10.12 -3.82
N GLU A 311 14.41 -11.16 -3.27
CA GLU A 311 13.50 -12.02 -4.03
C GLU A 311 12.32 -11.23 -4.61
N ALA A 312 11.70 -10.36 -3.80
CA ALA A 312 10.59 -9.52 -4.27
C ALA A 312 11.04 -8.52 -5.35
N VAL A 313 12.25 -7.95 -5.22
CA VAL A 313 12.85 -7.07 -6.25
C VAL A 313 13.09 -7.84 -7.54
N LEU A 314 13.62 -9.06 -7.46
CA LEU A 314 13.82 -9.93 -8.63
C LEU A 314 12.51 -10.18 -9.38
N LEU A 315 11.46 -10.57 -8.67
CA LEU A 315 10.15 -10.86 -9.28
C LEU A 315 9.49 -9.60 -9.85
N GLN A 316 9.62 -8.47 -9.17
CA GLN A 316 9.07 -7.20 -9.66
C GLN A 316 9.85 -6.70 -10.89
N ALA A 317 11.18 -6.83 -10.91
CA ALA A 317 11.99 -6.50 -12.07
C ALA A 317 11.62 -7.38 -13.28
N ALA A 318 11.41 -8.67 -13.05
CA ALA A 318 10.95 -9.58 -14.07
C ALA A 318 9.58 -9.19 -14.67
N ALA A 319 8.64 -8.73 -13.82
CA ALA A 319 7.33 -8.26 -14.27
C ALA A 319 7.38 -6.91 -15.03
N LEU A 320 8.45 -6.12 -14.84
CA LEU A 320 8.72 -4.86 -15.54
C LEU A 320 9.73 -5.02 -16.70
N SER A 321 10.04 -6.23 -17.08
CA SER A 321 10.89 -6.61 -18.21
C SER A 321 10.00 -7.17 -19.34
N PRO A 322 10.44 -7.12 -20.62
CA PRO A 322 11.76 -6.73 -21.09
C PRO A 322 11.91 -5.22 -21.31
N THR A 323 13.18 -4.77 -21.35
CA THR A 323 13.54 -3.39 -21.75
C THR A 323 14.20 -3.34 -23.13
N ALA A 324 14.42 -4.51 -23.76
CA ALA A 324 14.86 -4.66 -25.14
C ALA A 324 14.24 -5.94 -25.72
N PRO A 325 13.85 -5.96 -27.00
CA PRO A 325 13.14 -7.08 -27.62
C PRO A 325 14.01 -8.34 -27.69
N GLY A 326 13.45 -9.47 -27.32
CA GLY A 326 14.13 -10.76 -27.31
C GLY A 326 15.24 -10.90 -26.28
N ALA A 327 15.44 -9.91 -25.43
CA ALA A 327 16.48 -9.91 -24.42
C ALA A 327 15.93 -10.38 -23.08
N LEU A 328 16.67 -11.27 -22.42
CA LEU A 328 16.39 -11.64 -21.04
C LEU A 328 16.87 -10.52 -20.09
N LEU A 329 16.16 -10.36 -18.96
CA LEU A 329 16.65 -9.55 -17.86
C LEU A 329 17.90 -10.22 -17.27
N ASP A 330 19.03 -9.54 -17.29
CA ASP A 330 20.28 -10.04 -16.70
C ASP A 330 20.36 -9.60 -15.23
N VAL A 331 20.38 -10.57 -14.30
CA VAL A 331 20.40 -10.33 -12.86
C VAL A 331 21.61 -10.98 -12.22
N THR A 332 22.46 -10.14 -11.64
CA THR A 332 23.57 -10.57 -10.79
C THR A 332 23.17 -10.46 -9.34
N VAL A 333 23.29 -11.53 -8.60
CA VAL A 333 23.01 -11.60 -7.16
C VAL A 333 24.30 -11.61 -6.37
N LEU A 334 24.49 -10.60 -5.54
CA LEU A 334 25.60 -10.48 -4.59
C LEU A 334 25.11 -10.86 -3.18
N ASP A 335 25.59 -11.97 -2.65
CA ASP A 335 25.21 -12.45 -1.30
C ASP A 335 26.25 -13.46 -0.80
N GLN A 336 26.42 -13.59 0.52
CA GLN A 336 27.32 -14.59 1.11
C GLN A 336 26.90 -16.03 0.76
N ASP A 337 25.61 -16.26 0.54
CA ASP A 337 25.00 -17.55 0.19
C ASP A 337 24.34 -17.52 -1.21
N ALA A 338 24.88 -16.75 -2.14
CA ALA A 338 24.23 -16.47 -3.42
C ALA A 338 23.83 -17.73 -4.19
N GLU A 339 24.74 -18.69 -4.33
CA GLU A 339 24.48 -19.94 -5.08
C GLU A 339 23.34 -20.76 -4.46
N ARG A 340 23.37 -20.96 -3.14
CA ARG A 340 22.34 -21.72 -2.42
C ARG A 340 20.97 -21.04 -2.53
N LYS A 341 20.93 -19.69 -2.41
CA LYS A 341 19.70 -18.92 -2.52
C LYS A 341 19.16 -18.93 -3.95
N LEU A 342 20.01 -18.80 -4.97
CA LEU A 342 19.61 -18.92 -6.36
C LEU A 342 19.09 -20.32 -6.70
N HIS A 343 19.67 -21.37 -6.16
CA HIS A 343 19.14 -22.73 -6.32
C HIS A 343 17.68 -22.84 -5.79
N ARG A 344 17.41 -22.25 -4.62
CA ARG A 344 16.04 -22.19 -4.07
C ARG A 344 15.08 -21.39 -4.97
N ILE A 345 15.52 -20.25 -5.50
CA ILE A 345 14.73 -19.44 -6.42
C ILE A 345 14.39 -20.23 -7.69
N LYS A 346 15.36 -20.88 -8.31
CA LYS A 346 15.13 -21.72 -9.51
C LYS A 346 14.17 -22.86 -9.23
N ALA A 347 14.24 -23.49 -8.06
CA ALA A 347 13.30 -24.54 -7.66
C ALA A 347 11.88 -23.98 -7.39
N LYS A 348 11.77 -22.79 -6.79
CA LYS A 348 10.49 -22.14 -6.48
C LYS A 348 9.80 -21.59 -7.74
N TYR A 349 10.57 -21.08 -8.69
CA TYR A 349 10.10 -20.47 -9.94
C TYR A 349 10.76 -21.15 -11.15
N PRO A 350 10.35 -22.37 -11.50
CA PRO A 350 11.05 -23.17 -12.51
C PRO A 350 11.03 -22.54 -13.91
N GLN A 351 10.05 -21.69 -14.23
CA GLN A 351 9.94 -21.01 -15.53
C GLN A 351 10.72 -19.69 -15.59
N LEU A 352 11.33 -19.25 -14.50
CA LEU A 352 12.03 -17.95 -14.42
C LEU A 352 13.16 -17.83 -15.45
N HIS A 353 13.84 -18.93 -15.77
CA HIS A 353 14.94 -18.96 -16.74
C HIS A 353 14.54 -18.58 -18.17
N ARG A 354 13.23 -18.58 -18.51
CA ARG A 354 12.73 -18.21 -19.84
C ARG A 354 12.82 -16.70 -20.10
N PHE A 355 12.86 -15.88 -19.05
CA PHE A 355 12.86 -14.43 -19.16
C PHE A 355 13.87 -13.71 -18.27
N VAL A 356 14.61 -14.43 -17.42
CA VAL A 356 15.67 -13.89 -16.55
C VAL A 356 16.92 -14.76 -16.60
N THR A 357 18.07 -14.15 -16.82
CA THR A 357 19.39 -14.78 -16.60
C THR A 357 19.84 -14.49 -15.18
N LEU A 358 20.25 -15.52 -14.43
CA LEU A 358 20.67 -15.41 -13.03
C LEU A 358 22.14 -15.79 -12.85
N GLN A 359 22.92 -14.86 -12.35
CA GLN A 359 24.34 -15.04 -12.02
C GLN A 359 24.55 -14.85 -10.51
N ALA A 360 25.45 -15.66 -9.92
CA ALA A 360 25.80 -15.57 -8.50
C ALA A 360 27.19 -14.95 -8.35
N VAL A 361 27.29 -13.98 -7.45
CA VAL A 361 28.56 -13.50 -6.90
C VAL A 361 28.51 -13.80 -5.39
N GLN A 362 29.13 -14.93 -5.01
CA GLN A 362 29.14 -15.37 -3.63
C GLN A 362 30.31 -14.73 -2.89
N MET A 363 30.00 -13.70 -2.10
CA MET A 363 31.02 -12.88 -1.46
C MET A 363 30.44 -12.14 -0.25
N ASP A 364 31.32 -11.79 0.68
CA ASP A 364 31.02 -10.81 1.71
C ASP A 364 31.05 -9.40 1.10
N VAL A 365 29.95 -8.66 1.25
CA VAL A 365 29.82 -7.29 0.73
C VAL A 365 30.77 -6.29 1.40
N LEU A 366 31.38 -6.66 2.53
CA LEU A 366 32.41 -5.87 3.22
C LEU A 366 33.83 -6.19 2.75
N SER A 367 34.00 -7.10 1.79
CA SER A 367 35.30 -7.45 1.23
C SER A 367 35.87 -6.32 0.37
N ASP A 368 37.16 -6.02 0.54
CA ASP A 368 37.88 -5.06 -0.31
C ASP A 368 37.97 -5.50 -1.78
N GLU A 369 37.66 -6.77 -2.07
CA GLU A 369 37.64 -7.32 -3.43
C GLU A 369 36.31 -7.02 -4.17
N LEU A 370 35.28 -6.47 -3.49
CA LEU A 370 33.96 -6.22 -4.06
C LEU A 370 34.02 -5.39 -5.36
N PRO A 371 34.75 -4.26 -5.45
CA PRO A 371 34.83 -3.50 -6.68
C PRO A 371 35.40 -4.29 -7.86
N ARG A 372 36.41 -5.16 -7.58
CA ARG A 372 37.01 -6.01 -8.61
C ARG A 372 36.08 -7.12 -9.08
N ALA A 373 35.33 -7.73 -8.14
CA ALA A 373 34.38 -8.80 -8.45
C ALA A 373 33.21 -8.32 -9.31
N LEU A 374 32.83 -7.05 -9.21
CA LEU A 374 31.77 -6.43 -9.98
C LEU A 374 32.26 -5.64 -11.20
N HIS A 375 33.58 -5.51 -11.36
CA HIS A 375 34.17 -4.77 -12.48
C HIS A 375 33.78 -5.37 -13.84
N GLY A 376 33.35 -4.52 -14.77
CA GLY A 376 32.91 -4.96 -16.09
C GLY A 376 31.51 -5.56 -16.16
N GLY A 377 30.75 -5.60 -15.05
CA GLY A 377 29.39 -6.12 -15.01
C GLY A 377 28.38 -5.35 -15.88
N GLY A 378 28.71 -4.11 -16.24
CA GLY A 378 27.89 -3.27 -17.11
C GLY A 378 26.46 -3.08 -16.57
N PHE A 379 26.31 -2.95 -15.26
CA PHE A 379 25.02 -2.78 -14.62
C PHE A 379 24.33 -1.49 -15.05
N THR A 380 23.03 -1.55 -15.20
CA THR A 380 22.17 -0.42 -15.50
C THR A 380 21.32 -0.02 -14.30
N TYR A 381 21.29 -0.86 -13.27
CA TYR A 381 20.51 -0.63 -12.06
C TYR A 381 21.04 -1.49 -10.90
N ALA A 382 21.01 -0.98 -9.67
CA ALA A 382 21.32 -1.76 -8.48
C ALA A 382 20.25 -1.59 -7.39
N ALA A 383 19.97 -2.69 -6.68
CA ALA A 383 19.08 -2.73 -5.53
C ALA A 383 19.82 -3.33 -4.33
N VAL A 384 20.09 -2.53 -3.32
CA VAL A 384 20.70 -2.95 -2.06
C VAL A 384 19.61 -3.27 -1.06
N CYS A 385 19.40 -4.57 -0.79
CA CYS A 385 18.25 -5.12 -0.09
C CYS A 385 18.52 -5.56 1.36
N PHE A 386 19.66 -5.18 1.92
CA PHE A 386 19.99 -5.51 3.31
C PHE A 386 19.04 -4.83 4.30
N ARG A 387 18.77 -5.53 5.43
CA ARG A 387 17.93 -4.96 6.49
C ARG A 387 18.73 -3.98 7.37
N ASP A 388 20.02 -4.21 7.53
CA ASP A 388 20.93 -3.31 8.28
C ASP A 388 21.22 -2.08 7.43
N PRO A 389 20.81 -0.86 7.86
CA PRO A 389 21.04 0.35 7.11
C PRO A 389 22.52 0.70 6.92
N SER A 390 23.36 0.37 7.90
CA SER A 390 24.80 0.64 7.84
C SER A 390 25.46 -0.21 6.77
N LEU A 391 25.10 -1.50 6.72
CA LEU A 391 25.57 -2.42 5.68
C LEU A 391 25.05 -1.99 4.30
N ALA A 392 23.80 -1.58 4.21
CA ALA A 392 23.20 -1.12 2.97
C ALA A 392 23.90 0.13 2.40
N LEU A 393 24.18 1.13 3.24
CA LEU A 393 24.89 2.34 2.82
C LEU A 393 26.34 2.05 2.40
N ARG A 394 27.09 1.26 3.18
CA ARG A 394 28.45 0.85 2.82
C ARG A 394 28.50 0.11 1.49
N THR A 395 27.54 -0.80 1.27
CA THR A 395 27.46 -1.52 -0.02
C THR A 395 27.17 -0.54 -1.17
N ALA A 396 26.25 0.41 -0.97
CA ALA A 396 25.92 1.40 -2.00
C ALA A 396 27.13 2.31 -2.33
N GLU A 397 27.92 2.68 -1.33
CA GLU A 397 29.15 3.47 -1.51
C GLU A 397 30.23 2.71 -2.30
N ALA A 398 30.35 1.40 -2.05
CA ALA A 398 31.33 0.55 -2.72
C ALA A 398 30.97 0.20 -4.18
N LEU A 399 29.74 0.48 -4.62
CA LEU A 399 29.32 0.23 -6.01
C LEU A 399 29.81 1.35 -6.93
N GLU A 400 30.64 0.98 -7.90
CA GLU A 400 31.17 1.87 -8.93
C GLU A 400 30.31 1.83 -10.20
N GLY A 401 30.18 2.96 -10.90
CA GLY A 401 29.44 3.08 -12.17
C GLY A 401 28.41 4.21 -12.14
N ASP A 402 27.87 4.57 -13.30
CA ASP A 402 26.86 5.62 -13.44
C ASP A 402 25.48 5.01 -13.68
N PHE A 403 24.91 4.43 -12.63
CA PHE A 403 23.56 3.83 -12.64
C PHE A 403 22.85 4.08 -11.32
N PRO A 404 21.49 4.09 -11.29
CA PRO A 404 20.72 4.31 -10.08
C PRO A 404 20.90 3.15 -9.08
N ILE A 405 21.06 3.51 -7.81
CA ILE A 405 21.25 2.56 -6.70
C ILE A 405 20.11 2.75 -5.69
N GLY A 406 19.15 1.84 -5.69
CA GLY A 406 18.13 1.81 -4.65
C GLY A 406 18.68 1.23 -3.35
N VAL A 407 18.56 1.95 -2.24
CA VAL A 407 19.04 1.54 -0.92
C VAL A 407 17.86 1.33 0.01
N ARG A 408 17.71 0.10 0.51
CA ARG A 408 16.66 -0.21 1.47
C ARG A 408 16.96 0.40 2.83
N LEU A 409 16.11 1.31 3.30
CA LEU A 409 16.22 1.99 4.59
C LEU A 409 14.98 1.73 5.48
N ASP A 410 14.81 0.46 5.85
CA ASP A 410 13.70 -0.01 6.67
C ASP A 410 13.77 0.57 8.10
N GLY A 411 12.80 1.41 8.46
CA GLY A 411 12.69 2.01 9.79
C GLY A 411 13.59 3.24 10.06
N SER A 412 14.31 3.74 9.08
CA SER A 412 15.26 4.86 9.21
C SER A 412 14.84 6.10 8.45
N ASP A 413 13.67 6.69 8.79
CA ASP A 413 13.14 7.90 8.14
C ASP A 413 14.13 9.08 8.08
N ALA A 414 15.03 9.18 9.05
CA ALA A 414 16.05 10.23 9.09
C ALA A 414 17.15 9.98 8.05
N LEU A 415 17.66 8.75 7.97
CA LEU A 415 18.67 8.37 6.97
C LEU A 415 18.10 8.43 5.54
N ALA A 416 16.83 8.03 5.34
CA ALA A 416 16.18 8.14 4.05
C ALA A 416 16.12 9.59 3.57
N ARG A 417 15.75 10.54 4.43
CA ARG A 417 15.76 11.98 4.10
C ARG A 417 17.18 12.50 3.82
N CYS A 418 18.15 12.09 4.64
CA CYS A 418 19.54 12.48 4.39
C CYS A 418 20.03 11.97 3.04
N LEU A 419 19.64 10.76 2.63
CA LEU A 419 20.03 10.20 1.34
C LEU A 419 19.36 10.94 0.17
N ASP A 420 18.07 11.28 0.28
CA ASP A 420 17.34 12.06 -0.73
C ASP A 420 17.90 13.50 -0.91
N GLU A 421 18.41 14.10 0.18
CA GLU A 421 18.97 15.45 0.20
C GLU A 421 20.48 15.50 -0.11
N SER A 422 21.15 14.33 -0.18
CA SER A 422 22.60 14.24 -0.30
C SER A 422 23.07 14.44 -1.74
N GLY A 423 24.11 15.27 -1.89
CA GLY A 423 24.97 15.30 -3.08
C GLY A 423 26.23 14.42 -2.89
N GLY A 424 27.11 14.41 -3.86
CA GLY A 424 28.40 13.71 -3.78
C GLY A 424 28.31 12.21 -4.00
N PRO A 425 28.96 11.34 -3.19
CA PRO A 425 29.05 9.90 -3.47
C PRO A 425 27.70 9.20 -3.52
N PHE A 426 26.66 9.76 -2.88
CA PHE A 426 25.32 9.22 -2.86
C PHE A 426 24.37 9.85 -3.90
N GLN A 427 24.86 10.68 -4.82
CA GLN A 427 24.02 11.33 -5.83
C GLN A 427 23.21 10.36 -6.69
N ARG A 428 23.69 9.13 -6.85
CA ARG A 428 23.03 8.04 -7.60
C ARG A 428 22.17 7.15 -6.72
N ALA A 429 22.35 7.23 -5.41
CA ALA A 429 21.61 6.43 -4.44
C ALA A 429 20.30 7.13 -4.06
N PHE A 430 19.24 6.34 -3.90
CA PHE A 430 17.96 6.82 -3.43
C PHE A 430 17.34 5.79 -2.48
N PRO A 431 16.61 6.26 -1.45
CA PRO A 431 16.02 5.36 -0.47
C PRO A 431 14.78 4.66 -1.03
N PHE A 432 14.52 3.43 -0.58
CA PHE A 432 13.26 2.73 -0.78
C PHE A 432 12.92 1.85 0.42
N GLY A 433 11.68 1.45 0.51
CA GLY A 433 11.25 0.47 1.49
C GLY A 433 10.98 1.02 2.89
N GLU A 434 10.80 2.33 3.04
CA GLU A 434 10.46 2.96 4.32
C GLU A 434 9.09 2.46 4.83
N ARG A 435 9.04 1.94 6.05
CA ARG A 435 7.81 1.36 6.62
C ARG A 435 6.62 2.30 6.61
N ARG A 436 6.82 3.58 6.91
CA ARG A 436 5.73 4.56 6.97
C ARG A 436 5.17 4.89 5.59
N SER A 437 6.01 4.86 4.56
CA SER A 437 5.58 5.08 3.17
C SER A 437 4.93 3.83 2.58
N LEU A 438 5.37 2.63 3.00
CA LEU A 438 4.83 1.36 2.50
C LEU A 438 3.51 0.94 3.17
N LEU A 439 3.40 1.15 4.49
CA LEU A 439 2.24 0.69 5.26
C LEU A 439 1.17 1.79 5.31
N THR A 440 0.68 2.16 4.14
CA THR A 440 -0.42 3.11 3.97
C THR A 440 -1.69 2.40 3.50
N GLN A 441 -2.84 3.05 3.71
CA GLN A 441 -4.12 2.51 3.23
C GLN A 441 -4.10 2.32 1.71
N GLU A 442 -3.55 3.28 1.00
CA GLU A 442 -3.49 3.31 -0.46
C GLU A 442 -2.69 2.13 -1.03
N LEU A 443 -1.63 1.70 -0.34
CA LEU A 443 -0.79 0.59 -0.78
C LEU A 443 -1.30 -0.76 -0.28
N VAL A 444 -1.76 -0.86 0.97
CA VAL A 444 -2.16 -2.14 1.58
C VAL A 444 -3.54 -2.58 1.09
N LEU A 445 -4.53 -1.68 1.11
CA LEU A 445 -5.87 -1.96 0.58
C LEU A 445 -5.97 -1.72 -0.94
N GLY A 446 -4.90 -1.25 -1.57
CA GLY A 446 -4.78 -1.15 -3.02
C GLY A 446 -5.58 -0.03 -3.67
N THR A 447 -6.09 0.95 -2.91
CA THR A 447 -6.92 2.02 -3.49
C THR A 447 -6.16 2.86 -4.52
N ARG A 448 -4.93 3.29 -4.20
CA ARG A 448 -4.12 4.09 -5.12
C ARG A 448 -3.51 3.29 -6.27
N LEU A 449 -3.03 2.07 -5.99
CA LEU A 449 -2.49 1.17 -7.02
C LEU A 449 -3.59 0.69 -7.96
N ASP A 450 -4.79 0.46 -7.41
CA ASP A 450 -5.95 0.06 -8.20
C ASP A 450 -6.50 1.21 -9.04
N GLU A 451 -6.47 2.47 -8.58
CA GLU A 451 -6.92 3.62 -9.36
C GLU A 451 -6.22 3.70 -10.72
N ALA A 452 -4.88 3.58 -10.74
CA ALA A 452 -4.12 3.57 -11.98
C ALA A 452 -4.44 2.34 -12.85
N ALA A 453 -4.55 1.15 -12.25
CA ALA A 453 -4.89 -0.07 -12.95
C ALA A 453 -6.35 -0.08 -13.42
N MET A 454 -7.27 0.48 -12.65
CA MET A 454 -8.68 0.65 -13.02
C MET A 454 -8.84 1.63 -14.19
N ALA A 455 -8.15 2.77 -14.15
CA ALA A 455 -8.14 3.73 -15.25
C ALA A 455 -7.55 3.09 -16.52
N PHE A 456 -6.46 2.35 -16.38
CA PHE A 456 -5.84 1.61 -17.46
C PHE A 456 -6.79 0.55 -18.04
N HIS A 457 -7.45 -0.25 -17.17
CA HIS A 457 -8.43 -1.25 -17.58
C HIS A 457 -9.63 -0.62 -18.30
N ALA A 458 -10.15 0.48 -17.79
CA ALA A 458 -11.26 1.18 -18.44
C ALA A 458 -10.86 1.68 -19.84
N GLY A 459 -9.66 2.25 -19.98
CA GLY A 459 -9.10 2.66 -21.28
C GLY A 459 -8.91 1.48 -22.22
N TYR A 460 -8.34 0.37 -21.71
CA TYR A 460 -8.16 -0.88 -22.46
C TYR A 460 -9.49 -1.41 -22.99
N CYS A 461 -10.48 -1.59 -22.11
CA CYS A 461 -11.79 -2.09 -22.48
C CYS A 461 -12.52 -1.17 -23.47
N ALA A 462 -12.39 0.15 -23.33
CA ALA A 462 -12.97 1.10 -24.28
C ALA A 462 -12.36 0.98 -25.67
N GLN A 463 -11.04 0.75 -25.78
CA GLN A 463 -10.39 0.52 -27.05
C GLN A 463 -10.74 -0.87 -27.63
N GLU A 464 -10.73 -1.91 -26.80
CA GLU A 464 -11.11 -3.27 -27.19
C GLU A 464 -12.55 -3.31 -27.73
N GLN A 465 -13.51 -2.68 -27.01
CA GLN A 465 -14.89 -2.57 -27.46
C GLN A 465 -14.99 -1.84 -28.79
N ARG A 466 -14.33 -0.68 -28.91
CA ARG A 466 -14.34 0.14 -30.13
C ARG A 466 -13.79 -0.60 -31.33
N LEU A 467 -12.69 -1.34 -31.16
CA LEU A 467 -11.95 -1.96 -32.26
C LEU A 467 -12.47 -3.35 -32.62
N PHE A 468 -12.91 -4.12 -31.62
CA PHE A 468 -13.12 -5.55 -31.79
C PHE A 468 -14.52 -6.04 -31.45
N HIS A 469 -15.18 -5.44 -30.45
CA HIS A 469 -16.41 -5.98 -29.89
C HIS A 469 -17.45 -4.88 -29.57
N PRO A 470 -17.92 -4.11 -30.58
CA PRO A 470 -18.79 -2.96 -30.35
C PRO A 470 -20.10 -3.29 -29.61
N GLU A 471 -20.58 -4.54 -29.77
CA GLU A 471 -21.84 -5.03 -29.16
C GLU A 471 -21.65 -5.63 -27.76
N THR A 472 -20.40 -5.90 -27.35
CA THR A 472 -20.14 -6.57 -26.07
C THR A 472 -19.82 -5.54 -25.00
N PRO A 473 -20.58 -5.49 -23.87
CA PRO A 473 -20.25 -4.56 -22.80
C PRO A 473 -18.92 -4.92 -22.14
N PRO A 474 -18.11 -3.92 -21.77
CA PRO A 474 -16.82 -4.15 -21.14
C PRO A 474 -17.00 -4.82 -19.78
N VAL A 475 -16.09 -5.73 -19.45
CA VAL A 475 -16.07 -6.39 -18.13
C VAL A 475 -15.65 -5.36 -17.08
N PRO A 476 -16.48 -5.04 -16.08
CA PRO A 476 -16.10 -4.07 -15.05
C PRO A 476 -14.97 -4.62 -14.17
N TRP A 477 -14.15 -3.72 -13.63
CA TRP A 477 -13.01 -4.07 -12.76
C TRP A 477 -13.37 -5.04 -11.64
N ASP A 478 -14.51 -4.83 -10.98
CA ASP A 478 -14.93 -5.64 -9.84
C ASP A 478 -15.28 -7.08 -10.23
N ALA A 479 -15.66 -7.31 -11.48
CA ALA A 479 -15.95 -8.63 -12.03
C ALA A 479 -14.71 -9.40 -12.51
N LEU A 480 -13.55 -8.74 -12.59
CA LEU A 480 -12.29 -9.41 -12.91
C LEU A 480 -11.86 -10.35 -11.78
N ASP A 481 -11.38 -11.52 -12.15
CA ASP A 481 -10.68 -12.39 -11.20
C ASP A 481 -9.37 -11.78 -10.71
N SER A 482 -8.81 -12.33 -9.63
CA SER A 482 -7.62 -11.77 -9.00
C SER A 482 -6.37 -11.82 -9.90
N LEU A 483 -6.24 -12.87 -10.74
CA LEU A 483 -5.11 -12.99 -11.66
C LEU A 483 -5.16 -11.92 -12.75
N LYS A 484 -6.34 -11.68 -13.32
CA LYS A 484 -6.55 -10.61 -14.32
C LYS A 484 -6.32 -9.23 -13.70
N LYS A 485 -6.77 -8.99 -12.46
CA LYS A 485 -6.44 -7.76 -11.72
C LYS A 485 -4.94 -7.59 -11.54
N ASP A 486 -4.22 -8.64 -11.13
CA ASP A 486 -2.76 -8.61 -10.95
C ASP A 486 -2.04 -8.43 -12.29
N SER A 487 -2.49 -9.05 -13.37
CA SER A 487 -1.99 -8.84 -14.74
C SER A 487 -2.14 -7.40 -15.19
N THR A 488 -3.32 -6.82 -14.99
CA THR A 488 -3.60 -5.42 -15.33
C THR A 488 -2.77 -4.45 -14.51
N ARG A 489 -2.54 -4.73 -13.21
CA ARG A 489 -1.63 -3.94 -12.36
C ARG A 489 -0.20 -3.96 -12.88
N ALA A 490 0.30 -5.13 -13.26
CA ALA A 490 1.64 -5.28 -13.84
C ALA A 490 1.74 -4.56 -15.19
N GLN A 491 0.73 -4.69 -16.05
CA GLN A 491 0.65 -4.03 -17.34
C GLN A 491 0.62 -2.51 -17.20
N ALA A 492 -0.24 -1.97 -16.33
CA ALA A 492 -0.33 -0.53 -16.10
C ALA A 492 1.01 0.03 -15.58
N ALA A 493 1.67 -0.67 -14.65
CA ALA A 493 2.97 -0.25 -14.13
C ALA A 493 4.06 -0.25 -15.21
N TYR A 494 4.13 -1.29 -16.03
CA TYR A 494 5.08 -1.37 -17.15
C TYR A 494 4.80 -0.32 -18.22
N CYS A 495 3.54 -0.15 -18.62
CA CYS A 495 3.15 0.84 -19.60
C CYS A 495 3.50 2.26 -19.15
N GLN A 496 3.18 2.63 -17.90
CA GLN A 496 3.48 3.95 -17.38
C GLN A 496 4.97 4.22 -17.19
N SER A 497 5.74 3.21 -16.75
CA SER A 497 7.17 3.41 -16.46
C SER A 497 8.08 3.23 -17.66
N TYR A 498 7.67 2.50 -18.70
CA TYR A 498 8.54 2.15 -19.81
C TYR A 498 7.88 2.22 -21.19
N LEU A 499 6.79 1.48 -21.43
CA LEU A 499 6.25 1.27 -22.78
C LEU A 499 5.69 2.56 -23.41
N ILE A 500 4.91 3.34 -22.66
CA ILE A 500 4.34 4.61 -23.12
C ILE A 500 5.44 5.67 -23.34
N PRO A 501 6.36 5.90 -22.38
CA PRO A 501 7.50 6.78 -22.63
C PRO A 501 8.36 6.37 -23.85
N LEU A 502 8.54 5.08 -24.07
CA LEU A 502 9.24 4.58 -25.26
C LEU A 502 8.44 4.85 -26.54
N ARG A 503 7.15 4.55 -26.54
CA ARG A 503 6.22 4.85 -27.64
C ARG A 503 6.30 6.31 -28.06
N ASP A 504 6.24 7.24 -27.11
CA ASP A 504 6.23 8.68 -27.38
C ASP A 504 7.55 9.20 -27.97
N LYS A 505 8.63 8.45 -27.77
CA LYS A 505 9.92 8.72 -28.44
C LYS A 505 10.02 8.11 -29.83
N LEU A 506 9.34 6.99 -30.08
CA LEU A 506 9.46 6.23 -31.32
C LEU A 506 8.37 6.53 -32.34
N LEU A 507 7.17 6.93 -31.91
CA LEU A 507 6.01 7.11 -32.77
C LEU A 507 5.47 8.53 -32.71
N SER A 508 5.15 9.06 -33.91
CA SER A 508 4.36 10.28 -34.03
C SER A 508 2.87 10.00 -33.82
N ARG A 509 2.08 11.04 -33.54
CA ARG A 509 0.61 10.93 -33.44
C ARG A 509 -0.01 10.38 -34.72
N GLY A 510 0.52 10.75 -35.88
CA GLY A 510 0.05 10.24 -37.16
C GLY A 510 0.23 8.73 -37.32
N GLU A 511 1.39 8.19 -36.89
CA GLU A 511 1.66 6.75 -36.94
C GLU A 511 0.76 5.98 -35.98
N LEU A 512 0.46 6.53 -34.78
CA LEU A 512 -0.50 5.95 -33.85
C LEU A 512 -1.92 5.92 -34.44
N GLU A 513 -2.30 6.94 -35.19
CA GLU A 513 -3.61 7.00 -35.84
C GLU A 513 -3.71 6.01 -37.01
N ILE A 514 -2.66 5.85 -37.79
CA ILE A 514 -2.55 4.81 -38.83
C ILE A 514 -2.72 3.43 -38.19
N CYS A 515 -1.98 3.15 -37.12
CA CYS A 515 -2.11 1.89 -36.40
C CYS A 515 -3.54 1.65 -35.89
N ARG A 516 -4.15 2.67 -35.27
CA ARG A 516 -5.52 2.58 -34.75
C ARG A 516 -6.55 2.27 -35.85
N ASN A 517 -6.43 2.93 -37.00
CA ASN A 517 -7.38 2.74 -38.10
C ASN A 517 -7.21 1.37 -38.78
N ALA A 518 -5.97 0.87 -38.88
CA ALA A 518 -5.69 -0.43 -39.48
C ALA A 518 -6.07 -1.61 -38.57
N LEU A 519 -6.11 -1.41 -37.24
CA LEU A 519 -6.24 -2.50 -36.28
C LEU A 519 -7.59 -3.22 -36.35
N SER A 520 -8.69 -2.49 -36.61
CA SER A 520 -10.02 -3.09 -36.74
C SER A 520 -10.09 -4.07 -37.90
N ASP A 521 -9.39 -3.79 -38.99
CA ASP A 521 -9.38 -4.63 -40.20
C ASP A 521 -8.40 -5.81 -40.03
N CYS A 522 -7.34 -5.63 -39.24
CA CYS A 522 -6.31 -6.65 -39.00
C CYS A 522 -6.74 -7.76 -38.03
N LYS A 523 -7.81 -7.57 -37.22
CA LYS A 523 -8.21 -8.50 -36.18
C LYS A 523 -8.45 -9.92 -36.71
N ASP A 524 -9.13 -10.02 -37.84
CA ASP A 524 -9.52 -11.30 -38.43
C ASP A 524 -8.60 -11.75 -39.57
N ASP A 525 -7.61 -10.93 -39.93
CA ASP A 525 -6.66 -11.18 -41.02
C ASP A 525 -5.19 -11.13 -40.58
N ALA A 526 -4.60 -12.29 -40.32
CA ALA A 526 -3.20 -12.43 -39.93
C ALA A 526 -2.22 -11.88 -41.01
N GLY A 527 -2.60 -11.94 -42.29
CA GLY A 527 -1.78 -11.43 -43.39
C GLY A 527 -1.70 -9.90 -43.37
N MET A 528 -2.84 -9.24 -43.17
CA MET A 528 -2.90 -7.78 -43.02
C MET A 528 -2.11 -7.33 -41.77
N LEU A 529 -2.23 -8.04 -40.66
CA LEU A 529 -1.49 -7.73 -39.42
C LEU A 529 0.04 -7.85 -39.63
N ARG A 530 0.51 -8.92 -40.25
CA ARG A 530 1.94 -9.08 -40.60
C ARG A 530 2.41 -7.97 -41.52
N THR A 531 1.59 -7.54 -42.45
CA THR A 531 1.91 -6.42 -43.37
C THR A 531 2.02 -5.11 -42.60
N LEU A 532 1.09 -4.82 -41.67
CA LEU A 532 1.13 -3.65 -40.79
C LEU A 532 2.41 -3.63 -39.95
N LEU A 533 2.72 -4.76 -39.27
CA LEU A 533 3.90 -4.87 -38.42
C LEU A 533 5.21 -4.74 -39.23
N SER A 534 5.25 -5.25 -40.46
CA SER A 534 6.41 -5.14 -41.36
C SER A 534 6.61 -3.72 -41.89
N ALA A 535 5.51 -3.00 -42.16
CA ALA A 535 5.54 -1.62 -42.63
C ALA A 535 5.93 -0.63 -41.50
N HIS A 536 5.64 -0.97 -40.25
CA HIS A 536 5.85 -0.13 -39.06
C HIS A 536 6.70 -0.83 -37.99
N PRO A 537 8.05 -0.90 -38.15
CA PRO A 537 8.92 -1.63 -37.21
C PRO A 537 8.85 -1.15 -35.75
N ALA A 538 8.58 0.15 -35.52
CA ALA A 538 8.43 0.68 -34.17
C ALA A 538 7.15 0.16 -33.50
N ILE A 539 6.06 0.00 -34.22
CA ILE A 539 4.81 -0.60 -33.73
C ILE A 539 5.04 -2.08 -33.41
N ALA A 540 5.72 -2.80 -34.31
CA ALA A 540 6.06 -4.21 -34.10
C ALA A 540 6.95 -4.41 -32.86
N LEU A 541 7.92 -3.51 -32.65
CA LEU A 541 8.79 -3.51 -31.48
C LEU A 541 7.98 -3.37 -30.17
N LEU A 542 7.08 -2.40 -30.10
CA LEU A 542 6.28 -2.13 -28.92
C LEU A 542 5.31 -3.28 -28.62
N ALA A 543 4.67 -3.85 -29.65
CA ALA A 543 3.82 -5.03 -29.50
C ALA A 543 4.61 -6.25 -29.00
N ARG A 544 5.81 -6.48 -29.55
CA ARG A 544 6.72 -7.54 -29.08
C ARG A 544 7.09 -7.37 -27.61
N LEU A 545 7.45 -6.17 -27.19
CA LEU A 545 7.80 -5.89 -25.78
C LEU A 545 6.62 -6.17 -24.84
N GLU A 546 5.40 -5.81 -25.21
CA GLU A 546 4.21 -6.11 -24.41
C GLU A 546 3.91 -7.60 -24.38
N HIS A 547 3.99 -8.30 -25.51
CA HIS A 547 3.83 -9.74 -25.57
C HIS A 547 4.84 -10.47 -24.67
N GLU A 548 6.12 -10.13 -24.76
CA GLU A 548 7.19 -10.73 -23.95
C GLU A 548 6.98 -10.44 -22.46
N ARG A 549 6.52 -9.22 -22.08
CA ARG A 549 6.14 -8.89 -20.70
C ARG A 549 4.99 -9.77 -20.20
N TRP A 550 3.95 -9.91 -21.02
CA TRP A 550 2.78 -10.73 -20.67
C TRP A 550 3.16 -12.21 -20.52
N CYS A 551 4.00 -12.74 -21.39
CA CYS A 551 4.55 -14.08 -21.25
C CYS A 551 5.32 -14.23 -19.93
N GLY A 552 6.20 -13.28 -19.59
CA GLY A 552 6.94 -13.26 -18.33
C GLY A 552 6.03 -13.27 -17.10
N PHE A 553 4.96 -12.48 -17.12
CA PHE A 553 3.95 -12.46 -16.06
C PHE A 553 3.28 -13.84 -15.88
N LEU A 554 2.82 -14.47 -16.94
CA LEU A 554 2.15 -15.78 -16.86
C LEU A 554 3.11 -16.89 -16.43
N TYR A 555 4.34 -16.91 -16.96
CA TYR A 555 5.37 -17.86 -16.50
C TYR A 555 5.67 -17.72 -15.00
N ALA A 556 5.73 -16.50 -14.47
CA ALA A 556 5.92 -16.25 -13.04
C ALA A 556 4.73 -16.80 -12.20
N HIS A 557 3.54 -16.92 -12.81
CA HIS A 557 2.34 -17.49 -12.17
C HIS A 557 2.17 -18.98 -12.45
N GLY A 558 3.18 -19.66 -13.03
CA GLY A 558 3.20 -21.11 -13.24
C GLY A 558 2.51 -21.60 -14.51
N TYR A 559 2.11 -20.67 -15.40
CA TYR A 559 1.55 -21.05 -16.70
C TYR A 559 2.61 -21.68 -17.60
N GLN A 560 2.18 -22.50 -18.54
CA GLN A 560 3.01 -23.20 -19.52
C GLN A 560 2.48 -22.96 -20.94
N GLY A 561 3.40 -22.91 -21.92
CA GLY A 561 3.09 -22.81 -23.34
C GLY A 561 2.90 -24.19 -23.98
N ARG A 562 2.87 -24.21 -25.34
CA ARG A 562 2.66 -25.43 -26.15
C ARG A 562 3.64 -26.57 -25.84
N ASP A 563 4.85 -26.25 -25.38
CA ASP A 563 5.89 -27.23 -25.02
C ASP A 563 5.72 -27.82 -23.61
N GLY A 564 4.71 -27.36 -22.88
CA GLY A 564 4.43 -27.78 -21.52
C GLY A 564 3.62 -29.08 -21.43
N ASN A 565 3.63 -29.68 -20.24
CA ASN A 565 2.83 -30.86 -19.95
C ASN A 565 1.34 -30.47 -19.91
N THR A 566 0.56 -30.94 -20.89
CA THR A 566 -0.87 -30.64 -21.04
C THR A 566 -1.76 -31.13 -19.90
N ARG A 567 -1.21 -31.83 -18.91
CA ARG A 567 -1.92 -32.25 -17.68
C ARG A 567 -2.04 -31.12 -16.65
N ASN A 568 -1.44 -29.95 -16.92
CA ASN A 568 -1.54 -28.79 -16.04
C ASN A 568 -2.66 -27.88 -16.54
N ASP A 569 -3.61 -27.53 -15.67
CA ASP A 569 -4.72 -26.62 -15.96
C ASP A 569 -4.24 -25.17 -16.25
N LEU A 570 -2.96 -24.88 -16.01
CA LEU A 570 -2.31 -23.59 -16.28
C LEU A 570 -1.60 -23.60 -17.65
N PHE A 571 -2.39 -23.74 -18.71
CA PHE A 571 -1.90 -23.74 -20.10
C PHE A 571 -2.43 -22.53 -20.86
N HIS A 572 -1.59 -21.89 -21.69
CA HIS A 572 -2.03 -20.86 -22.61
C HIS A 572 -1.34 -21.00 -23.98
N PRO A 573 -2.11 -21.06 -25.11
CA PRO A 573 -1.55 -21.34 -26.45
C PRO A 573 -0.65 -20.23 -26.99
N CYS A 574 -0.84 -18.98 -26.55
CA CYS A 574 -0.03 -17.83 -26.97
C CYS A 574 1.27 -17.64 -26.14
N LEU A 575 1.56 -18.52 -25.16
CA LEU A 575 2.84 -18.51 -24.46
C LEU A 575 3.94 -19.12 -25.34
N VAL A 576 4.34 -18.40 -26.36
CA VAL A 576 5.34 -18.78 -27.36
C VAL A 576 6.22 -17.57 -27.67
N ASP A 577 7.38 -17.81 -28.29
CA ASP A 577 8.25 -16.74 -28.75
C ASP A 577 7.57 -15.90 -29.84
N TRP A 578 7.96 -14.65 -29.97
CA TRP A 578 7.37 -13.68 -30.89
C TRP A 578 7.31 -14.18 -32.33
N GLU A 579 8.38 -14.79 -32.82
CA GLU A 579 8.47 -15.35 -34.17
C GLU A 579 7.52 -16.54 -34.38
N ALA A 580 7.31 -17.36 -33.33
CA ALA A 580 6.35 -18.45 -33.36
C ALA A 580 4.90 -17.94 -33.29
N LEU A 581 4.65 -16.87 -32.51
CA LEU A 581 3.35 -16.21 -32.42
C LEU A 581 2.91 -15.68 -33.80
N LEU A 582 3.82 -15.02 -34.52
CA LEU A 582 3.52 -14.46 -35.84
C LEU A 582 3.40 -15.50 -36.94
N ARG A 583 3.95 -16.70 -36.78
CA ARG A 583 3.94 -17.76 -37.82
C ARG A 583 2.59 -18.43 -37.95
N ASP A 584 1.92 -18.68 -36.86
CA ASP A 584 0.62 -19.33 -36.81
C ASP A 584 -0.49 -18.27 -36.92
N ASP A 585 -1.45 -18.45 -37.81
CA ASP A 585 -2.48 -17.44 -38.11
C ASP A 585 -3.39 -17.15 -36.91
N GLU A 586 -3.77 -18.17 -36.15
CA GLU A 586 -4.66 -17.99 -35.00
C GLU A 586 -3.98 -17.25 -33.85
N THR A 587 -2.72 -17.57 -33.55
CA THR A 587 -1.97 -16.85 -32.52
C THR A 587 -1.51 -15.46 -33.01
N CYS A 588 -1.22 -15.29 -34.30
CA CYS A 588 -0.87 -14.00 -34.86
C CYS A 588 -1.97 -12.95 -34.65
N LYS A 589 -3.23 -13.31 -34.86
CA LYS A 589 -4.39 -12.43 -34.63
C LYS A 589 -4.43 -11.88 -33.21
N THR A 590 -3.92 -12.63 -32.22
CA THR A 590 -3.92 -12.19 -30.81
C THR A 590 -2.98 -11.01 -30.53
N VAL A 591 -2.01 -10.73 -31.40
CA VAL A 591 -1.12 -9.56 -31.31
C VAL A 591 -1.91 -8.25 -31.31
N CYS A 592 -3.12 -8.23 -31.87
CA CYS A 592 -4.00 -7.06 -31.79
C CYS A 592 -4.25 -6.62 -30.34
N TYR A 593 -4.29 -7.55 -29.38
CA TYR A 593 -4.46 -7.24 -27.96
C TYR A 593 -3.19 -6.65 -27.34
N ASP A 594 -2.00 -7.04 -27.82
CA ASP A 594 -0.72 -6.46 -27.39
C ASP A 594 -0.54 -5.01 -27.90
N LEU A 595 -1.28 -4.63 -28.96
CA LEU A 595 -1.28 -3.29 -29.51
C LEU A 595 -2.23 -2.33 -28.78
N ILE A 596 -3.27 -2.82 -28.08
CA ILE A 596 -4.22 -1.96 -27.36
C ILE A 596 -3.51 -1.03 -26.34
N PRO A 597 -2.57 -1.51 -25.49
CA PRO A 597 -1.87 -0.67 -24.54
C PRO A 597 -1.09 0.49 -25.18
N ILE A 598 -0.58 0.25 -26.41
CA ILE A 598 0.18 1.24 -27.17
C ILE A 598 -0.71 2.37 -27.68
N LEU A 599 -1.98 2.06 -27.95
CA LEU A 599 -2.98 3.02 -28.43
C LEU A 599 -3.65 3.82 -27.33
N LEU A 600 -3.41 3.50 -26.06
CA LEU A 600 -3.94 4.29 -24.96
C LEU A 600 -3.30 5.68 -25.00
N MET A 601 -4.14 6.69 -25.16
CA MET A 601 -3.76 8.09 -24.98
C MET A 601 -3.63 8.35 -23.47
N ASP A 602 -2.79 9.32 -23.10
CA ASP A 602 -2.59 9.69 -21.70
C ASP A 602 -3.92 9.78 -20.94
N PRO A 603 -4.00 9.17 -19.74
CA PRO A 603 -5.18 9.23 -18.91
C PRO A 603 -5.48 10.63 -18.40
#